data_719ecdfe317f4c274a22a5d647517243
#
_entry.id   719ecdfe317f4c274a22a5d647517243
#
_cell.length_a   1.000
_cell.length_b   1.000
_cell.length_c   1.000
_cell.angle_alpha   90.00
_cell.angle_beta   90.00
_cell.angle_gamma   90.00
#
_symmetry.space_group_name_H-M   'P 1'
#
loop_
_entity.id
_entity.type
_entity.pdbx_description
1 polymer ?
#
loop_
_entity_poly.entity_id
_entity_poly.type
_entity_poly.pdbx_seq_one_letter_code
_entity_poly.pdbx_strand_id
1 'polypeptide(L)'
;MIQIYKSSSENNSSLTLLDNIETGCWINVVAPSDEELLLISKKTGVPIQFLKAPLDDEETSRIDIEDGNMIVIVDIPFTEMEDNSLTYDTYPLAIIHTESFLITVCLKNSKVLTDFINGKIKSFFTFKKSRFILQILNRISTYYLLYLRQIDKKSLMIEKRLHKSMKNRELIQLHSLEKSLVYFSTSLKANEITLEKLLKVEVMQKYSEDKDVLEDVIIENKQAIEMTEIRSEEHTSELQSLSA
;
A
#
# COMPACT_ATOMS: atom_id res chain seq x y z
N MET A 1 -2.55 -16.63 6.89
CA MET A 1 -4.02 -16.59 7.13
C MET A 1 -4.73 -16.17 5.85
N ILE A 2 -5.73 -16.95 5.43
CA ILE A 2 -6.54 -16.71 4.23
C ILE A 2 -7.96 -16.34 4.64
N GLN A 3 -8.50 -15.27 4.05
CA GLN A 3 -9.89 -14.84 4.25
C GLN A 3 -10.51 -14.58 2.87
N ILE A 4 -11.72 -15.06 2.66
CA ILE A 4 -12.42 -14.94 1.38
C ILE A 4 -13.65 -14.09 1.60
N TYR A 5 -13.76 -12.99 0.88
CA TYR A 5 -14.85 -12.04 0.98
C TYR A 5 -15.64 -11.92 -0.30
N LYS A 6 -16.94 -11.70 -0.20
CA LYS A 6 -17.81 -11.41 -1.34
C LYS A 6 -18.82 -10.33 -0.98
N SER A 7 -19.01 -9.37 -1.86
CA SER A 7 -20.10 -8.40 -1.74
C SER A 7 -21.40 -9.00 -2.26
N SER A 8 -22.51 -8.75 -1.56
CA SER A 8 -23.76 -9.47 -1.80
C SER A 8 -24.52 -9.00 -3.05
N SER A 9 -24.55 -7.70 -3.39
CA SER A 9 -25.15 -7.14 -4.61
C SER A 9 -24.83 -5.65 -4.75
N GLU A 10 -25.14 -5.05 -5.92
CA GLU A 10 -24.97 -3.61 -6.14
C GLU A 10 -25.79 -2.71 -5.19
N ASN A 11 -26.87 -3.23 -4.62
CA ASN A 11 -27.73 -2.48 -3.69
C ASN A 11 -27.28 -2.60 -2.23
N ASN A 12 -26.37 -3.51 -1.90
CA ASN A 12 -25.88 -3.71 -0.55
C ASN A 12 -24.37 -4.04 -0.59
N SER A 13 -23.55 -3.08 -0.23
CA SER A 13 -22.07 -3.21 -0.20
C SER A 13 -21.55 -3.97 1.02
N SER A 14 -22.39 -4.74 1.73
CA SER A 14 -21.92 -5.57 2.85
C SER A 14 -21.05 -6.70 2.36
N LEU A 15 -19.89 -6.87 2.99
CA LEU A 15 -18.99 -8.00 2.77
C LEU A 15 -19.44 -9.20 3.59
N THR A 16 -19.51 -10.36 2.95
CA THR A 16 -19.73 -11.65 3.60
C THR A 16 -18.45 -12.46 3.55
N LEU A 17 -18.07 -13.05 4.66
CA LEU A 17 -16.96 -14.01 4.73
C LEU A 17 -17.45 -15.35 4.16
N LEU A 18 -16.65 -15.96 3.28
CA LEU A 18 -16.94 -17.24 2.65
C LEU A 18 -15.98 -18.33 3.11
N ASP A 19 -16.46 -19.58 3.13
CA ASP A 19 -15.63 -20.76 3.40
C ASP A 19 -14.92 -21.28 2.14
N ASN A 20 -15.42 -20.94 0.95
CA ASN A 20 -14.91 -21.42 -0.33
C ASN A 20 -14.70 -20.28 -1.32
N ILE A 21 -13.79 -20.50 -2.30
CA ILE A 21 -13.54 -19.57 -3.39
C ILE A 21 -14.70 -19.64 -4.37
N GLU A 22 -15.27 -18.51 -4.73
CA GLU A 22 -16.34 -18.34 -5.69
C GLU A 22 -16.02 -17.23 -6.68
N THR A 23 -16.65 -17.27 -7.85
CA THR A 23 -16.52 -16.18 -8.84
C THR A 23 -16.97 -14.84 -8.24
N GLY A 24 -16.17 -13.79 -8.47
CA GLY A 24 -16.41 -12.45 -7.96
C GLY A 24 -15.99 -12.23 -6.50
N CYS A 25 -15.34 -13.20 -5.85
CA CYS A 25 -14.83 -13.01 -4.49
C CYS A 25 -13.48 -12.26 -4.48
N TRP A 26 -13.13 -11.77 -3.31
CA TRP A 26 -11.81 -11.25 -2.94
C TRP A 26 -11.15 -12.20 -1.96
N ILE A 27 -9.96 -12.69 -2.32
CA ILE A 27 -9.14 -13.56 -1.49
C ILE A 27 -8.05 -12.70 -0.84
N ASN A 28 -8.16 -12.46 0.45
CA ASN A 28 -7.19 -11.69 1.23
C ASN A 28 -6.23 -12.64 1.95
N VAL A 29 -4.94 -12.55 1.62
CA VAL A 29 -3.88 -13.43 2.10
C VAL A 29 -2.86 -12.62 2.87
N VAL A 30 -2.75 -12.89 4.16
CA VAL A 30 -1.83 -12.17 5.06
C VAL A 30 -0.91 -13.17 5.75
N ALA A 31 0.39 -12.95 5.65
CA ALA A 31 1.43 -13.81 6.25
C ALA A 31 1.13 -15.32 6.04
N PRO A 32 0.98 -15.78 4.79
CA PRO A 32 0.62 -17.17 4.52
C PRO A 32 1.78 -18.12 4.79
N SER A 33 1.45 -19.37 5.14
CA SER A 33 2.41 -20.47 5.08
C SER A 33 2.63 -20.97 3.65
N ASP A 34 3.73 -21.70 3.43
CA ASP A 34 3.98 -22.33 2.10
C ASP A 34 2.84 -23.28 1.68
N GLU A 35 2.22 -23.99 2.64
CA GLU A 35 1.07 -24.86 2.40
C GLU A 35 -0.16 -24.05 1.95
N GLU A 36 -0.42 -22.90 2.59
CA GLU A 36 -1.50 -21.99 2.21
C GLU A 36 -1.29 -21.43 0.79
N LEU A 37 -0.05 -21.07 0.43
CA LEU A 37 0.30 -20.59 -0.92
C LEU A 37 0.09 -21.66 -1.98
N LEU A 38 0.54 -22.89 -1.72
CA LEU A 38 0.32 -24.04 -2.61
C LEU A 38 -1.16 -24.34 -2.80
N LEU A 39 -1.94 -24.26 -1.72
CA LEU A 39 -3.39 -24.46 -1.76
C LEU A 39 -4.09 -23.42 -2.65
N ILE A 40 -3.73 -22.14 -2.48
CA ILE A 40 -4.28 -21.03 -3.29
C ILE A 40 -3.89 -21.23 -4.75
N SER A 41 -2.60 -21.40 -5.03
CA SER A 41 -2.11 -21.60 -6.40
C SER A 41 -2.85 -22.74 -7.10
N LYS A 42 -3.00 -23.91 -6.43
CA LYS A 42 -3.73 -25.07 -6.98
C LYS A 42 -5.21 -24.79 -7.21
N LYS A 43 -5.87 -24.06 -6.31
CA LYS A 43 -7.32 -23.78 -6.42
C LYS A 43 -7.64 -22.67 -7.41
N THR A 44 -6.72 -21.73 -7.63
CA THR A 44 -6.96 -20.52 -8.42
C THR A 44 -6.28 -20.56 -9.79
N GLY A 45 -5.29 -21.44 -10.00
CA GLY A 45 -4.45 -21.46 -11.19
C GLY A 45 -3.43 -20.30 -11.25
N VAL A 46 -3.34 -19.49 -10.21
CA VAL A 46 -2.37 -18.38 -10.16
C VAL A 46 -0.96 -18.93 -9.96
N PRO A 47 0.03 -18.48 -10.73
CA PRO A 47 1.43 -18.88 -10.56
C PRO A 47 1.90 -18.65 -9.13
N ILE A 48 2.58 -19.65 -8.55
CA ILE A 48 3.04 -19.60 -7.16
C ILE A 48 4.01 -18.44 -6.92
N GLN A 49 4.81 -18.06 -7.93
CA GLN A 49 5.72 -16.92 -7.87
C GLN A 49 4.96 -15.61 -7.65
N PHE A 50 3.75 -15.42 -8.20
CA PHE A 50 2.94 -14.24 -7.96
C PHE A 50 2.47 -14.13 -6.50
N LEU A 51 2.21 -15.29 -5.88
CA LEU A 51 1.80 -15.34 -4.48
C LEU A 51 2.98 -15.17 -3.52
N LYS A 52 4.19 -15.56 -3.92
CA LYS A 52 5.41 -15.48 -3.09
C LYS A 52 6.09 -14.12 -3.18
N ALA A 53 6.04 -13.45 -4.32
CA ALA A 53 6.73 -12.20 -4.56
C ALA A 53 6.53 -11.15 -3.44
N PRO A 54 5.30 -10.82 -2.98
CA PRO A 54 5.09 -9.79 -1.94
C PRO A 54 5.48 -10.24 -0.52
N LEU A 55 6.04 -11.43 -0.36
CA LEU A 55 6.53 -11.94 0.92
C LEU A 55 8.02 -11.67 1.12
N ASP A 56 8.69 -11.17 0.08
CA ASP A 56 10.02 -10.58 0.15
C ASP A 56 9.83 -9.08 0.41
N ASP A 57 10.36 -8.56 1.51
CA ASP A 57 10.26 -7.14 1.89
C ASP A 57 11.11 -6.21 1.02
N GLU A 58 12.07 -6.78 0.25
CA GLU A 58 12.88 -6.07 -0.76
C GLU A 58 12.27 -6.15 -2.18
N GLU A 59 11.08 -6.74 -2.35
CA GLU A 59 10.43 -6.86 -3.65
C GLU A 59 10.08 -5.49 -4.24
N THR A 60 10.35 -5.30 -5.53
CA THR A 60 10.14 -4.01 -6.21
C THR A 60 8.75 -3.88 -6.81
N SER A 61 8.20 -2.66 -6.77
CA SER A 61 6.92 -2.34 -7.41
C SER A 61 6.97 -2.59 -8.92
N ARG A 62 6.06 -3.41 -9.44
CA ARG A 62 5.98 -3.78 -10.86
C ARG A 62 4.62 -4.32 -11.28
N ILE A 63 4.46 -4.53 -12.58
CA ILE A 63 3.33 -5.25 -13.17
C ILE A 63 3.87 -6.38 -14.01
N ASP A 64 3.32 -7.59 -13.82
CA ASP A 64 3.55 -8.74 -14.68
C ASP A 64 2.22 -9.34 -15.13
N ILE A 65 2.21 -9.95 -16.32
CA ILE A 65 1.04 -10.64 -16.88
C ILE A 65 1.49 -12.01 -17.35
N GLU A 66 0.89 -13.05 -16.81
CA GLU A 66 1.20 -14.44 -17.14
C GLU A 66 -0.09 -15.26 -17.10
N ASP A 67 -0.34 -16.09 -18.13
CA ASP A 67 -1.49 -16.98 -18.25
C ASP A 67 -2.86 -16.30 -17.99
N GLY A 68 -3.02 -15.05 -18.45
CA GLY A 68 -4.25 -14.28 -18.24
C GLY A 68 -4.41 -13.70 -16.83
N ASN A 69 -3.46 -13.93 -15.94
CA ASN A 69 -3.39 -13.30 -14.63
C ASN A 69 -2.50 -12.06 -14.68
N MET A 70 -2.93 -10.98 -14.08
CA MET A 70 -2.12 -9.77 -13.89
C MET A 70 -1.79 -9.61 -12.42
N ILE A 71 -0.52 -9.44 -12.10
CA ILE A 71 -0.07 -9.02 -10.79
C ILE A 71 0.38 -7.56 -10.84
N VAL A 72 -0.07 -6.79 -9.86
CA VAL A 72 0.41 -5.44 -9.56
C VAL A 72 1.04 -5.47 -8.18
N ILE A 73 2.33 -5.25 -8.08
CA ILE A 73 3.05 -5.10 -6.81
C ILE A 73 3.29 -3.62 -6.58
N VAL A 74 2.90 -3.14 -5.41
CA VAL A 74 3.10 -1.76 -4.95
C VAL A 74 3.50 -1.77 -3.49
N ASP A 75 4.32 -0.81 -3.08
CA ASP A 75 4.65 -0.63 -1.68
C ASP A 75 3.55 0.13 -0.96
N ILE A 76 3.18 -0.36 0.22
CA ILE A 76 2.18 0.25 1.07
C ILE A 76 2.79 0.74 2.39
N PRO A 77 2.37 1.92 2.87
CA PRO A 77 2.91 2.47 4.10
C PRO A 77 2.27 1.80 5.33
N PHE A 78 3.08 1.57 6.35
CA PHE A 78 2.62 1.10 7.64
C PHE A 78 3.28 1.82 8.80
N THR A 79 2.78 1.55 9.99
CA THR A 79 3.34 2.09 11.24
C THR A 79 3.57 0.98 12.22
N GLU A 80 4.72 1.01 12.89
CA GLU A 80 5.10 0.07 13.94
C GLU A 80 5.56 0.81 15.20
N MET A 81 5.46 0.17 16.35
CA MET A 81 5.97 0.71 17.61
C MET A 81 7.33 0.09 17.89
N GLU A 82 8.40 0.89 17.82
CA GLU A 82 9.75 0.51 18.20
C GLU A 82 10.22 1.40 19.36
N ASP A 83 10.74 0.81 20.42
CA ASP A 83 11.28 1.52 21.58
C ASP A 83 10.38 2.64 22.12
N ASN A 84 9.08 2.39 22.20
CA ASN A 84 8.05 3.39 22.58
C ASN A 84 7.94 4.59 21.62
N SER A 85 8.46 4.47 20.40
CA SER A 85 8.28 5.45 19.34
C SER A 85 7.53 4.85 18.17
N LEU A 86 6.65 5.62 17.55
CA LEU A 86 5.97 5.20 16.33
C LEU A 86 6.91 5.45 15.15
N THR A 87 7.29 4.40 14.45
CA THR A 87 8.06 4.43 13.21
C THR A 87 7.15 4.26 12.01
N TYR A 88 7.62 4.69 10.84
CA TYR A 88 6.91 4.59 9.58
C TYR A 88 7.81 3.87 8.58
N ASP A 89 7.26 2.89 7.89
CA ASP A 89 7.98 2.06 6.95
C ASP A 89 7.05 1.60 5.83
N THR A 90 7.55 0.82 4.87
CA THR A 90 6.80 0.31 3.73
C THR A 90 7.02 -1.18 3.56
N TYR A 91 6.06 -1.86 2.96
CA TYR A 91 6.22 -3.25 2.54
C TYR A 91 5.36 -3.54 1.29
N PRO A 92 5.74 -4.57 0.50
CA PRO A 92 5.03 -4.91 -0.72
C PRO A 92 3.61 -5.43 -0.46
N LEU A 93 2.68 -5.01 -1.32
CA LEU A 93 1.35 -5.59 -1.49
C LEU A 93 1.22 -6.07 -2.92
N ALA A 94 0.96 -7.35 -3.13
CA ALA A 94 0.51 -7.83 -4.43
C ALA A 94 -1.01 -7.76 -4.54
N ILE A 95 -1.47 -7.26 -5.67
CA ILE A 95 -2.86 -7.27 -6.10
C ILE A 95 -2.92 -8.09 -7.40
N ILE A 96 -3.52 -9.27 -7.34
CA ILE A 96 -3.57 -10.21 -8.46
C ILE A 96 -4.99 -10.20 -9.03
N HIS A 97 -5.09 -9.75 -10.27
CA HIS A 97 -6.33 -9.76 -11.04
C HIS A 97 -6.39 -11.06 -11.87
N THR A 98 -7.43 -11.84 -11.67
CA THR A 98 -7.73 -13.03 -12.48
C THR A 98 -9.06 -12.84 -13.23
N GLU A 99 -9.42 -13.77 -14.10
CA GLU A 99 -10.73 -13.74 -14.76
C GLU A 99 -11.89 -13.82 -13.75
N SER A 100 -11.75 -14.60 -12.69
CA SER A 100 -12.85 -14.94 -11.77
C SER A 100 -12.86 -14.17 -10.45
N PHE A 101 -11.70 -13.73 -9.93
CA PHE A 101 -11.58 -13.12 -8.61
C PHE A 101 -10.39 -12.17 -8.50
N LEU A 102 -10.30 -11.45 -7.40
CA LEU A 102 -9.14 -10.64 -7.02
C LEU A 102 -8.46 -11.29 -5.81
N ILE A 103 -7.12 -11.32 -5.81
CA ILE A 103 -6.33 -11.79 -4.67
C ILE A 103 -5.44 -10.66 -4.21
N THR A 104 -5.34 -10.46 -2.89
CA THR A 104 -4.34 -9.58 -2.29
C THR A 104 -3.44 -10.41 -1.39
N VAL A 105 -2.12 -10.20 -1.49
CA VAL A 105 -1.12 -10.91 -0.68
C VAL A 105 -0.16 -9.91 -0.06
N CYS A 106 0.10 -10.02 1.23
CA CYS A 106 1.06 -9.17 1.96
C CYS A 106 1.64 -9.88 3.19
N LEU A 107 2.77 -9.37 3.67
CA LEU A 107 3.46 -9.88 4.87
C LEU A 107 2.75 -9.56 6.18
N LYS A 108 2.11 -8.40 6.29
CA LYS A 108 1.50 -7.87 7.52
C LYS A 108 0.07 -7.42 7.27
N ASN A 109 -0.73 -7.35 8.32
CA ASN A 109 -2.06 -6.75 8.23
C ASN A 109 -1.98 -5.28 7.79
N SER A 110 -2.65 -4.96 6.70
CA SER A 110 -2.70 -3.62 6.15
C SER A 110 -3.93 -2.84 6.61
N LYS A 111 -3.73 -1.61 7.10
CA LYS A 111 -4.85 -0.69 7.36
C LYS A 111 -5.60 -0.35 6.07
N VAL A 112 -4.90 -0.32 4.93
CA VAL A 112 -5.49 -0.12 3.60
C VAL A 112 -6.57 -1.16 3.34
N LEU A 113 -6.24 -2.46 3.46
CA LEU A 113 -7.18 -3.56 3.22
C LEU A 113 -8.25 -3.68 4.32
N THR A 114 -7.86 -3.43 5.57
CA THR A 114 -8.78 -3.43 6.72
C THR A 114 -9.91 -2.42 6.56
N ASP A 115 -9.68 -1.30 5.90
CA ASP A 115 -10.72 -0.30 5.66
C ASP A 115 -11.83 -0.79 4.72
N PHE A 116 -11.51 -1.69 3.77
CA PHE A 116 -12.52 -2.37 2.94
C PHE A 116 -13.32 -3.37 3.77
N ILE A 117 -12.63 -4.18 4.58
CA ILE A 117 -13.27 -5.18 5.47
C ILE A 117 -14.23 -4.50 6.45
N ASN A 118 -13.84 -3.36 6.99
CA ASN A 118 -14.63 -2.60 7.96
C ASN A 118 -15.71 -1.69 7.32
N GLY A 119 -15.92 -1.77 6.00
CA GLY A 119 -16.97 -1.01 5.31
C GLY A 119 -16.73 0.51 5.27
N LYS A 120 -15.49 0.98 5.43
CA LYS A 120 -15.17 2.41 5.34
C LYS A 120 -15.13 2.94 3.91
N ILE A 121 -15.04 2.05 2.92
CA ILE A 121 -14.98 2.40 1.50
C ILE A 121 -16.38 2.27 0.91
N LYS A 122 -16.94 3.39 0.46
CA LYS A 122 -18.26 3.42 -0.19
C LYS A 122 -18.20 2.87 -1.60
N SER A 123 -19.30 2.30 -2.06
CA SER A 123 -19.45 1.78 -3.44
C SER A 123 -18.38 0.76 -3.81
N PHE A 124 -17.96 -0.05 -2.83
CA PHE A 124 -16.99 -1.12 -2.98
C PHE A 124 -17.69 -2.45 -3.30
N PHE A 125 -17.27 -3.12 -4.37
CA PHE A 125 -17.78 -4.41 -4.79
C PHE A 125 -16.64 -5.32 -5.23
N THR A 126 -16.57 -6.54 -4.67
CA THR A 126 -15.49 -7.50 -4.94
C THR A 126 -15.45 -7.95 -6.39
N PHE A 127 -16.59 -8.00 -7.08
CA PHE A 127 -16.71 -8.42 -8.48
C PHE A 127 -16.34 -7.30 -9.48
N LYS A 128 -16.32 -6.02 -9.08
CA LYS A 128 -15.83 -4.90 -9.90
C LYS A 128 -14.30 -4.79 -9.77
N LYS A 129 -13.59 -5.79 -10.25
CA LYS A 129 -12.17 -6.01 -9.96
C LYS A 129 -11.26 -4.85 -10.35
N SER A 130 -11.40 -4.28 -11.56
CA SER A 130 -10.62 -3.12 -12.00
C SER A 130 -10.85 -1.93 -11.06
N ARG A 131 -12.12 -1.63 -10.76
CA ARG A 131 -12.48 -0.57 -9.81
C ARG A 131 -11.94 -0.83 -8.42
N PHE A 132 -11.93 -2.07 -7.96
CA PHE A 132 -11.38 -2.45 -6.66
C PHE A 132 -9.87 -2.21 -6.60
N ILE A 133 -9.11 -2.57 -7.65
CA ILE A 133 -7.67 -2.24 -7.75
C ILE A 133 -7.46 -0.74 -7.56
N LEU A 134 -8.20 0.09 -8.29
CA LEU A 134 -8.08 1.55 -8.19
C LEU A 134 -8.42 2.09 -6.80
N GLN A 135 -9.45 1.54 -6.17
CA GLN A 135 -9.81 1.91 -4.81
C GLN A 135 -8.72 1.53 -3.79
N ILE A 136 -8.04 0.37 -3.98
CA ILE A 136 -6.87 0.00 -3.16
C ILE A 136 -5.75 1.01 -3.38
N LEU A 137 -5.39 1.32 -4.63
CA LEU A 137 -4.32 2.27 -4.96
C LEU A 137 -4.60 3.67 -4.42
N ASN A 138 -5.82 4.16 -4.57
CA ASN A 138 -6.25 5.44 -3.99
C ASN A 138 -6.14 5.43 -2.46
N ARG A 139 -6.50 4.32 -1.83
CA ARG A 139 -6.36 4.19 -0.37
C ARG A 139 -4.91 4.17 0.09
N ILE A 140 -4.01 3.56 -0.70
CA ILE A 140 -2.56 3.60 -0.45
C ILE A 140 -2.06 5.04 -0.46
N SER A 141 -2.35 5.82 -1.50
CA SER A 141 -1.98 7.25 -1.60
C SER A 141 -2.51 8.06 -0.42
N THR A 142 -3.77 7.83 -0.04
CA THR A 142 -4.38 8.46 1.15
C THR A 142 -3.59 8.19 2.43
N TYR A 143 -3.11 6.95 2.64
CA TYR A 143 -2.32 6.60 3.83
C TYR A 143 -0.92 7.19 3.80
N TYR A 144 -0.26 7.25 2.62
CA TYR A 144 1.02 7.96 2.50
C TYR A 144 0.87 9.42 2.90
N LEU A 145 -0.09 10.15 2.34
CA LEU A 145 -0.35 11.54 2.68
C LEU A 145 -0.72 11.74 4.17
N LEU A 146 -1.48 10.80 4.75
CA LEU A 146 -1.81 10.82 6.17
C LEU A 146 -0.56 10.69 7.05
N TYR A 147 0.31 9.72 6.73
CA TYR A 147 1.51 9.46 7.52
C TYR A 147 2.57 10.55 7.34
N LEU A 148 2.71 11.11 6.14
CA LEU A 148 3.57 12.27 5.90
C LEU A 148 3.17 13.46 6.78
N ARG A 149 1.87 13.75 6.88
CA ARG A 149 1.37 14.79 7.80
C ARG A 149 1.63 14.48 9.28
N GLN A 150 1.66 13.20 9.65
CA GLN A 150 2.00 12.79 11.03
C GLN A 150 3.49 12.93 11.30
N ILE A 151 4.34 12.55 10.34
CA ILE A 151 5.80 12.75 10.40
C ILE A 151 6.10 14.24 10.58
N ASP A 152 5.52 15.09 9.73
CA ASP A 152 5.66 16.54 9.80
C ASP A 152 5.35 17.11 11.20
N LYS A 153 4.18 16.78 11.72
CA LYS A 153 3.79 17.24 13.07
C LYS A 153 4.75 16.76 14.16
N LYS A 154 5.23 15.52 14.05
CA LYS A 154 6.19 14.97 15.03
C LYS A 154 7.54 15.67 14.94
N SER A 155 8.05 15.87 13.71
CA SER A 155 9.29 16.57 13.47
C SER A 155 9.29 17.95 14.13
N LEU A 156 8.30 18.77 13.82
CA LEU A 156 8.14 20.10 14.44
C LEU A 156 8.08 20.07 15.97
N MET A 157 7.50 19.03 16.56
CA MET A 157 7.47 18.88 18.02
C MET A 157 8.84 18.52 18.60
N ILE A 158 9.60 17.68 17.92
CA ILE A 158 10.94 17.24 18.32
C ILE A 158 11.91 18.43 18.20
N GLU A 159 11.90 19.15 17.10
CA GLU A 159 12.70 20.36 16.84
C GLU A 159 12.52 21.41 17.94
N LYS A 160 11.29 21.74 18.30
CA LYS A 160 10.99 22.64 19.41
C LYS A 160 11.55 22.20 20.77
N ARG A 161 11.72 20.88 20.97
CA ARG A 161 12.36 20.33 22.18
C ARG A 161 13.88 20.41 22.09
N LEU A 162 14.45 20.12 20.91
CA LEU A 162 15.88 20.25 20.65
C LEU A 162 16.39 21.66 20.90
N HIS A 163 15.69 22.68 20.42
CA HIS A 163 16.03 24.08 20.68
C HIS A 163 15.99 24.46 22.17
N LYS A 164 15.22 23.75 23.00
CA LYS A 164 15.16 24.00 24.45
C LYS A 164 16.19 23.23 25.26
N SER A 165 16.57 22.05 24.79
CA SER A 165 17.43 21.12 25.51
C SER A 165 17.96 20.06 24.53
N MET A 166 19.22 20.19 24.12
CA MET A 166 19.88 19.22 23.24
C MET A 166 20.07 17.89 23.97
N LYS A 167 19.17 16.94 23.72
CA LYS A 167 19.26 15.58 24.24
C LYS A 167 19.43 14.60 23.08
N ASN A 168 20.31 13.62 23.24
CA ASN A 168 20.54 12.58 22.25
C ASN A 168 19.26 11.84 21.83
N ARG A 169 18.27 11.75 22.73
CA ARG A 169 17.00 11.07 22.46
C ARG A 169 16.21 11.75 21.34
N GLU A 170 16.13 13.08 21.37
CA GLU A 170 15.42 13.86 20.35
C GLU A 170 16.12 13.77 19.00
N LEU A 171 17.45 13.78 18.98
CA LEU A 171 18.24 13.57 17.76
C LEU A 171 17.99 12.19 17.14
N ILE A 172 17.98 11.14 17.95
CA ILE A 172 17.68 9.76 17.48
C ILE A 172 16.26 9.69 16.92
N GLN A 173 15.28 10.34 17.56
CA GLN A 173 13.91 10.38 17.06
C GLN A 173 13.80 11.13 15.73
N LEU A 174 14.48 12.26 15.58
CA LEU A 174 14.50 13.02 14.32
C LEU A 174 15.12 12.19 13.19
N HIS A 175 16.27 11.55 13.46
CA HIS A 175 16.91 10.65 12.48
C HIS A 175 16.02 9.45 12.09
N SER A 176 15.25 8.91 13.01
CA SER A 176 14.27 7.85 12.69
C SER A 176 13.17 8.34 11.76
N LEU A 177 12.69 9.58 11.92
CA LEU A 177 11.71 10.17 11.00
C LEU A 177 12.32 10.45 9.61
N GLU A 178 13.57 10.92 9.56
CA GLU A 178 14.31 11.09 8.31
C GLU A 178 14.44 9.77 7.53
N LYS A 179 14.83 8.70 8.22
CA LYS A 179 14.87 7.36 7.65
C LYS A 179 13.51 6.94 7.06
N SER A 180 12.41 7.22 7.75
CA SER A 180 11.06 6.96 7.27
C SER A 180 10.71 7.76 6.00
N LEU A 181 11.16 9.02 5.90
CA LEU A 181 10.97 9.83 4.68
C LEU A 181 11.73 9.26 3.49
N VAL A 182 12.95 8.74 3.71
CA VAL A 182 13.74 8.08 2.64
C VAL A 182 13.02 6.82 2.14
N TYR A 183 12.50 5.99 3.03
CA TYR A 183 11.72 4.80 2.63
C TYR A 183 10.48 5.19 1.85
N PHE A 184 9.70 6.16 2.34
CA PHE A 184 8.52 6.64 1.64
C PHE A 184 8.85 7.21 0.26
N SER A 185 9.91 8.03 0.15
CA SER A 185 10.34 8.58 -1.14
C SER A 185 10.70 7.48 -2.14
N THR A 186 11.46 6.48 -1.70
CA THR A 186 11.88 5.35 -2.56
C THR A 186 10.67 4.55 -3.03
N SER A 187 9.79 4.16 -2.13
CA SER A 187 8.59 3.38 -2.42
C SER A 187 7.60 4.15 -3.30
N LEU A 188 7.36 5.43 -3.02
CA LEU A 188 6.47 6.26 -3.83
C LEU A 188 6.98 6.44 -5.28
N LYS A 189 8.30 6.61 -5.47
CA LYS A 189 8.92 6.67 -6.81
C LYS A 189 8.81 5.35 -7.57
N ALA A 190 8.98 4.22 -6.89
CA ALA A 190 8.77 2.90 -7.48
C ALA A 190 7.29 2.66 -7.84
N ASN A 191 6.38 3.06 -6.95
CA ASN A 191 4.94 3.01 -7.20
C ASN A 191 4.55 3.88 -8.40
N GLU A 192 5.09 5.10 -8.55
CA GLU A 192 4.80 6.00 -9.66
C GLU A 192 5.02 5.32 -11.02
N ILE A 193 6.19 4.69 -11.20
CA ILE A 193 6.53 3.97 -12.43
C ILE A 193 5.51 2.85 -12.71
N THR A 194 5.08 2.15 -11.66
CA THR A 194 4.09 1.07 -11.77
C THR A 194 2.71 1.61 -12.12
N LEU A 195 2.27 2.70 -11.50
CA LEU A 195 1.00 3.37 -11.77
C LEU A 195 0.94 3.90 -13.21
N GLU A 196 2.02 4.49 -13.73
CA GLU A 196 2.09 4.98 -15.11
C GLU A 196 2.05 3.82 -16.14
N LYS A 197 2.64 2.66 -15.80
CA LYS A 197 2.49 1.45 -16.62
C LYS A 197 1.06 0.93 -16.59
N LEU A 198 0.39 0.98 -15.43
CA LEU A 198 -0.98 0.49 -15.24
C LEU A 198 -1.98 1.23 -16.14
N LEU A 199 -1.77 2.53 -16.44
CA LEU A 199 -2.56 3.29 -17.42
C LEU A 199 -2.60 2.66 -18.81
N LYS A 200 -1.59 1.87 -19.18
CA LYS A 200 -1.46 1.25 -20.49
C LYS A 200 -2.02 -0.17 -20.55
N VAL A 201 -2.45 -0.71 -19.41
CA VAL A 201 -3.00 -2.07 -19.33
C VAL A 201 -4.45 -2.09 -19.77
N GLU A 202 -4.78 -2.94 -20.73
CA GLU A 202 -6.10 -3.03 -21.38
C GLU A 202 -7.25 -3.20 -20.37
N VAL A 203 -7.06 -4.03 -19.34
CA VAL A 203 -8.06 -4.28 -18.28
C VAL A 203 -8.44 -3.00 -17.54
N MET A 204 -7.50 -2.04 -17.40
CA MET A 204 -7.73 -0.76 -16.70
C MET A 204 -8.32 0.30 -17.63
N GLN A 205 -8.24 0.11 -18.95
CA GLN A 205 -8.78 1.04 -19.95
C GLN A 205 -10.24 0.74 -20.32
N LYS A 206 -10.80 -0.35 -19.81
CA LYS A 206 -12.13 -0.84 -20.18
C LYS A 206 -13.26 0.16 -19.89
N TYR A 207 -13.10 0.97 -18.84
CA TYR A 207 -14.06 1.98 -18.42
C TYR A 207 -13.37 3.35 -18.33
N SER A 208 -13.93 4.37 -18.98
CA SER A 208 -13.37 5.73 -18.97
C SER A 208 -13.26 6.32 -17.56
N GLU A 209 -14.28 6.08 -16.72
CA GLU A 209 -14.30 6.54 -15.33
C GLU A 209 -13.16 5.93 -14.47
N ASP A 210 -12.71 4.72 -14.81
CA ASP A 210 -11.60 4.07 -14.10
C ASP A 210 -10.25 4.71 -14.48
N LYS A 211 -10.12 5.19 -15.73
CA LYS A 211 -8.94 5.91 -16.17
C LYS A 211 -8.77 7.23 -15.40
N ASP A 212 -9.83 8.01 -15.25
CA ASP A 212 -9.79 9.28 -14.52
C ASP A 212 -9.39 9.06 -13.05
N VAL A 213 -9.92 7.99 -12.42
CA VAL A 213 -9.50 7.64 -11.03
C VAL A 213 -8.03 7.24 -10.95
N LEU A 214 -7.50 6.54 -11.93
CA LEU A 214 -6.08 6.19 -11.94
C LEU A 214 -5.18 7.42 -12.15
N GLU A 215 -5.59 8.35 -12.99
CA GLU A 215 -4.90 9.64 -13.15
C GLU A 215 -4.89 10.43 -11.83
N ASP A 216 -6.00 10.47 -11.10
CA ASP A 216 -6.06 11.09 -9.77
C ASP A 216 -5.11 10.41 -8.77
N VAL A 217 -5.04 9.08 -8.75
CA VAL A 217 -4.10 8.31 -7.92
C VAL A 217 -2.66 8.67 -8.23
N ILE A 218 -2.30 8.83 -9.52
CA ILE A 218 -0.95 9.24 -9.94
C ILE A 218 -0.64 10.65 -9.44
N ILE A 219 -1.59 11.58 -9.53
CA ILE A 219 -1.44 12.95 -9.03
C ILE A 219 -1.20 12.95 -7.51
N GLU A 220 -2.00 12.20 -6.75
CA GLU A 220 -1.82 12.07 -5.30
C GLU A 220 -0.46 11.44 -4.92
N ASN A 221 -0.02 10.44 -5.70
CA ASN A 221 1.30 9.82 -5.50
C ASN A 221 2.43 10.83 -5.76
N LYS A 222 2.35 11.62 -6.83
CA LYS A 222 3.31 12.70 -7.13
C LYS A 222 3.35 13.75 -6.02
N GLN A 223 2.20 14.17 -5.52
CA GLN A 223 2.12 15.08 -4.39
C GLN A 223 2.81 14.49 -3.14
N ALA A 224 2.64 13.20 -2.88
CA ALA A 224 3.32 12.55 -1.77
C ALA A 224 4.85 12.52 -1.95
N ILE A 225 5.35 12.29 -3.18
CA ILE A 225 6.78 12.37 -3.51
C ILE A 225 7.33 13.78 -3.20
N GLU A 226 6.69 14.82 -3.73
CA GLU A 226 7.09 16.21 -3.48
C GLU A 226 7.12 16.53 -1.98
N MET A 227 6.12 16.06 -1.22
CA MET A 227 6.11 16.24 0.23
C MET A 227 7.30 15.54 0.91
N THR A 228 7.68 14.34 0.49
CA THR A 228 8.85 13.66 1.08
C THR A 228 10.15 14.40 0.79
N GLU A 229 10.32 14.92 -0.43
CA GLU A 229 11.53 15.65 -0.85
C GLU A 229 11.70 16.95 -0.05
N ILE A 230 10.66 17.78 0.00
CA ILE A 230 10.68 19.03 0.77
C ILE A 230 11.03 18.77 2.24
N ARG A 231 10.39 17.76 2.86
CA ARG A 231 10.64 17.45 4.28
C ARG A 231 12.03 16.88 4.54
N SER A 232 12.54 16.05 3.62
CA SER A 232 13.90 15.51 3.74
C SER A 232 14.96 16.63 3.66
N GLU A 233 14.78 17.61 2.77
CA GLU A 233 15.66 18.78 2.65
C GLU A 233 15.61 19.67 3.92
N GLU A 234 14.43 19.94 4.47
CA GLU A 234 14.25 20.71 5.70
C GLU A 234 14.97 20.03 6.88
N HIS A 235 14.74 18.72 7.10
CA HIS A 235 15.37 17.95 8.18
C HIS A 235 16.90 17.93 8.06
N THR A 236 17.42 17.72 6.85
CA THR A 236 18.88 17.73 6.61
C THR A 236 19.50 19.07 6.95
N SER A 237 18.86 20.16 6.54
CA SER A 237 19.30 21.53 6.84
C SER A 237 19.32 21.83 8.34
N GLU A 238 18.30 21.39 9.07
CA GLU A 238 18.22 21.57 10.53
C GLU A 238 19.27 20.76 11.28
N LEU A 239 19.48 19.48 10.94
CA LEU A 239 20.53 18.66 11.55
C LEU A 239 21.92 19.28 11.32
N GLN A 240 22.20 19.84 10.16
CA GLN A 240 23.45 20.55 9.89
C GLN A 240 23.59 21.80 10.74
N SER A 241 22.53 22.57 10.93
CA SER A 241 22.53 23.78 11.75
C SER A 241 22.73 23.51 13.24
N LEU A 242 22.31 22.35 13.73
CA LEU A 242 22.47 21.93 15.13
C LEU A 242 23.84 21.31 15.43
N SER A 243 24.58 20.90 14.39
CA SER A 243 25.92 20.32 14.49
C SER A 243 27.06 21.33 14.32
N ALA A 244 26.75 22.56 13.94
CA ALA A 244 27.68 23.68 13.76
C ALA A 244 27.71 24.57 14.99
#